data_bd8521e311649528d67d6ebf52dfc13b
#
_entry.id   bd8521e311649528d67d6ebf52dfc13b
#
_cell.length_a   1.000
_cell.length_b   1.000
_cell.length_c   1.000
_cell.angle_alpha   90.00
_cell.angle_beta   90.00
_cell.angle_gamma   90.00
#
_symmetry.space_group_name_H-M   'P 1'
#
loop_
_entity.id
_entity.type
_entity.pdbx_description
1 polymer ?
#
loop_
_entity_poly.entity_id
_entity_poly.type
_entity_poly.pdbx_seq_one_letter_code
_entity_poly.pdbx_strand_id
1 'polypeptide(L)'
;SSKKVTVTIFTARPGIVIGRGGEEVNQLKKELRQLTGKKDAQINISEIKRPELNAALVGANIAHQLKKKISYRRVVNKTIQSTMRMGAEGIRINVAGRLGGVEIARSEKFSDGSVPLHTLRADIDYALTEAQTQYGIIGIKVWICSGQFSR
;
A
#
# COMPACT_ATOMS: atom_id res chain seq x y z
N SER A 1 1.07 -27.11 -7.01
CA SER A 1 1.42 -28.51 -6.87
C SER A 1 2.02 -28.80 -5.50
N SER A 2 1.98 -30.04 -5.09
CA SER A 2 2.51 -30.45 -3.80
C SER A 2 4.04 -30.38 -3.71
N LYS A 3 4.73 -30.34 -4.85
CA LYS A 3 6.19 -30.37 -4.92
C LYS A 3 6.81 -29.01 -5.27
N LYS A 4 6.00 -28.03 -5.67
CA LYS A 4 6.51 -26.74 -6.11
C LYS A 4 5.71 -25.60 -5.48
N VAL A 5 6.40 -24.61 -4.95
CA VAL A 5 5.80 -23.40 -4.41
C VAL A 5 6.18 -22.23 -5.32
N THR A 6 5.18 -21.47 -5.77
CA THR A 6 5.41 -20.27 -6.54
C THR A 6 4.92 -19.06 -5.74
N VAL A 7 5.78 -18.11 -5.50
CA VAL A 7 5.46 -16.88 -4.77
C VAL A 7 5.64 -15.71 -5.73
N THR A 8 4.60 -14.87 -5.84
CA THR A 8 4.66 -13.66 -6.66
C THR A 8 4.73 -12.44 -5.75
N ILE A 9 5.74 -11.61 -5.93
CA ILE A 9 5.95 -10.40 -5.16
C ILE A 9 5.59 -9.20 -6.03
N PHE A 10 4.63 -8.39 -5.57
CA PHE A 10 4.25 -7.15 -6.24
C PHE A 10 4.99 -5.99 -5.57
N THR A 11 5.79 -5.25 -6.35
CA THR A 11 6.58 -4.16 -5.81
C THR A 11 6.65 -2.99 -6.79
N ALA A 12 6.79 -1.78 -6.25
CA ALA A 12 7.01 -0.59 -7.05
C ALA A 12 8.47 -0.48 -7.54
N ARG A 13 9.39 -1.14 -6.84
CA ARG A 13 10.83 -1.10 -7.15
C ARG A 13 11.41 -2.50 -7.20
N PRO A 14 11.21 -3.21 -8.31
CA PRO A 14 11.69 -4.60 -8.41
C PRO A 14 13.20 -4.73 -8.30
N GLY A 15 13.97 -3.72 -8.70
CA GLY A 15 15.42 -3.77 -8.59
C GLY A 15 15.93 -3.93 -7.16
N ILE A 16 15.25 -3.36 -6.17
CA ILE A 16 15.64 -3.49 -4.75
C ILE A 16 15.39 -4.90 -4.25
N VAL A 17 14.28 -5.52 -4.65
CA VAL A 17 13.92 -6.88 -4.23
C VAL A 17 14.86 -7.91 -4.85
N ILE A 18 15.22 -7.71 -6.13
CA ILE A 18 16.13 -8.62 -6.83
C ILE A 18 17.56 -8.52 -6.26
N GLY A 19 18.00 -7.30 -5.92
CA GLY A 19 19.34 -7.06 -5.44
C GLY A 19 20.39 -7.17 -6.55
N ARG A 20 21.66 -7.02 -6.19
CA ARG A 20 22.76 -7.13 -7.14
C ARG A 20 22.93 -8.58 -7.57
N GLY A 21 22.88 -8.83 -8.88
CA GLY A 21 23.08 -10.17 -9.43
C GLY A 21 22.08 -11.21 -8.95
N GLY A 22 20.92 -10.77 -8.44
CA GLY A 22 19.90 -11.67 -7.95
C GLY A 22 20.19 -12.30 -6.59
N GLU A 23 21.13 -11.76 -5.82
CA GLU A 23 21.53 -12.33 -4.52
C GLU A 23 20.38 -12.37 -3.52
N GLU A 24 19.61 -11.29 -3.40
CA GLU A 24 18.50 -11.22 -2.46
C GLU A 24 17.37 -12.19 -2.82
N VAL A 25 17.09 -12.33 -4.11
CA VAL A 25 16.11 -13.29 -4.59
C VAL A 25 16.55 -14.72 -4.26
N ASN A 26 17.82 -15.03 -4.47
CA ASN A 26 18.37 -16.37 -4.16
C ASN A 26 18.29 -16.66 -2.66
N GLN A 27 18.54 -15.67 -1.81
CA GLN A 27 18.42 -15.80 -0.37
C GLN A 27 16.98 -16.08 0.05
N LEU A 28 16.03 -15.37 -0.54
CA LEU A 28 14.61 -15.60 -0.29
C LEU A 28 14.18 -17.01 -0.70
N LYS A 29 14.70 -17.49 -1.81
CA LYS A 29 14.43 -18.86 -2.25
C LYS A 29 14.92 -19.89 -1.24
N LYS A 30 16.12 -19.70 -0.69
CA LYS A 30 16.65 -20.57 0.37
C LYS A 30 15.78 -20.57 1.61
N GLU A 31 15.36 -19.40 2.05
CA GLU A 31 14.49 -19.26 3.23
C GLU A 31 13.14 -19.95 3.01
N LEU A 32 12.56 -19.79 1.82
CA LEU A 32 11.29 -20.44 1.48
C LEU A 32 11.43 -21.96 1.47
N ARG A 33 12.53 -22.49 0.94
CA ARG A 33 12.79 -23.93 0.95
C ARG A 33 12.88 -24.48 2.37
N GLN A 34 13.53 -23.75 3.26
CA GLN A 34 13.66 -24.16 4.66
C GLN A 34 12.31 -24.13 5.39
N LEU A 35 11.49 -23.09 5.15
CA LEU A 35 10.21 -22.93 5.81
C LEU A 35 9.17 -23.95 5.33
N THR A 36 9.12 -24.23 4.04
CA THR A 36 8.12 -25.10 3.46
C THR A 36 8.56 -26.56 3.37
N GLY A 37 9.86 -26.83 3.47
CA GLY A 37 10.41 -28.17 3.29
C GLY A 37 10.31 -28.68 1.86
N LYS A 38 9.96 -27.83 0.91
CA LYS A 38 9.83 -28.20 -0.50
C LYS A 38 11.10 -27.88 -1.27
N LYS A 39 11.47 -28.77 -2.18
CA LYS A 39 12.72 -28.63 -2.94
C LYS A 39 12.66 -27.50 -3.96
N ASP A 40 11.50 -27.27 -4.57
CA ASP A 40 11.35 -26.26 -5.59
C ASP A 40 10.54 -25.06 -5.07
N ALA A 41 11.19 -23.92 -4.95
CA ALA A 41 10.55 -22.65 -4.66
C ALA A 41 10.88 -21.68 -5.79
N GLN A 42 9.85 -21.07 -6.38
CA GLN A 42 10.02 -20.11 -7.45
C GLN A 42 9.46 -18.77 -7.01
N ILE A 43 10.21 -17.71 -7.27
CA ILE A 43 9.81 -16.35 -6.93
C ILE A 43 9.65 -15.56 -8.22
N ASN A 44 8.45 -15.03 -8.44
CA ASN A 44 8.15 -14.11 -9.53
C ASN A 44 8.00 -12.72 -8.96
N ILE A 45 8.60 -11.73 -9.61
CA ILE A 45 8.52 -10.34 -9.19
C ILE A 45 7.75 -9.57 -10.24
N SER A 46 6.67 -8.93 -9.81
CA SER A 46 5.82 -8.12 -10.68
C SER A 46 5.94 -6.65 -10.29
N GLU A 47 6.17 -5.79 -11.27
CA GLU A 47 6.27 -4.36 -11.05
C GLU A 47 4.90 -3.71 -11.02
N ILE A 48 4.69 -2.82 -10.06
CA ILE A 48 3.50 -1.98 -10.01
C ILE A 48 3.84 -0.67 -10.73
N LYS A 49 3.27 -0.50 -11.92
CA LYS A 49 3.63 0.63 -12.80
C LYS A 49 3.14 1.98 -12.30
N ARG A 50 2.00 2.00 -11.62
CA ARG A 50 1.42 3.24 -11.09
C ARG A 50 1.20 3.10 -9.59
N PRO A 51 2.26 3.27 -8.76
CA PRO A 51 2.13 3.08 -7.32
C PRO A 51 1.15 4.06 -6.67
N GLU A 52 0.94 5.24 -7.24
CA GLU A 52 -0.01 6.21 -6.71
C GLU A 52 -1.47 5.75 -6.85
N LEU A 53 -1.74 4.76 -7.69
CA LEU A 53 -3.08 4.18 -7.83
C LEU A 53 -3.26 2.89 -7.03
N ASN A 54 -2.24 2.44 -6.32
CA ASN A 54 -2.32 1.25 -5.47
C ASN A 54 -2.53 1.66 -4.03
N ALA A 55 -3.66 1.29 -3.45
CA ALA A 55 -4.03 1.72 -2.09
C ALA A 55 -3.02 1.26 -1.04
N ALA A 56 -2.50 0.04 -1.15
CA ALA A 56 -1.52 -0.47 -0.19
C ALA A 56 -0.23 0.35 -0.21
N LEU A 57 0.28 0.69 -1.39
CA LEU A 57 1.49 1.50 -1.51
C LEU A 57 1.27 2.93 -1.05
N VAL A 58 0.12 3.51 -1.35
CA VAL A 58 -0.26 4.85 -0.88
C VAL A 58 -0.32 4.88 0.64
N GLY A 59 -0.99 3.90 1.24
CA GLY A 59 -1.06 3.79 2.69
C GLY A 59 0.30 3.62 3.35
N ALA A 60 1.16 2.78 2.77
CA ALA A 60 2.51 2.58 3.28
C ALA A 60 3.35 3.85 3.21
N ASN A 61 3.22 4.63 2.14
CA ASN A 61 3.92 5.90 1.99
C ASN A 61 3.46 6.92 3.04
N ILE A 62 2.15 7.02 3.26
CA ILE A 62 1.60 7.89 4.30
C ILE A 62 2.12 7.48 5.68
N ALA A 63 2.07 6.19 5.98
CA ALA A 63 2.55 5.67 7.26
C ALA A 63 4.02 6.01 7.49
N HIS A 64 4.85 5.84 6.46
CA HIS A 64 6.28 6.15 6.54
C HIS A 64 6.53 7.62 6.84
N GLN A 65 5.78 8.52 6.21
CA GLN A 65 5.91 9.96 6.43
C GLN A 65 5.40 10.37 7.82
N LEU A 66 4.33 9.74 8.30
CA LEU A 66 3.81 10.02 9.65
C LEU A 66 4.80 9.60 10.73
N LYS A 67 5.54 8.52 10.52
CA LYS A 67 6.60 8.12 11.46
C LYS A 67 7.71 9.17 11.57
N LYS A 68 7.92 9.95 10.52
CA LYS A 68 8.92 11.02 10.49
C LYS A 68 8.43 12.33 11.10
N LYS A 69 7.30 12.32 11.79
CA LYS A 69 6.69 13.49 12.44
C LYS A 69 6.25 14.60 11.49
N ILE A 70 5.96 14.26 10.24
CA ILE A 70 5.42 15.21 9.28
C ILE A 70 3.92 15.38 9.57
N SER A 71 3.40 16.61 9.40
CA SER A 71 1.98 16.89 9.63
C SER A 71 1.09 15.98 8.78
N TYR A 72 0.13 15.32 9.43
CA TYR A 72 -0.75 14.37 8.74
C TYR A 72 -1.60 15.05 7.66
N ARG A 73 -2.07 16.28 7.90
CA ARG A 73 -2.85 17.02 6.91
C ARG A 73 -2.06 17.29 5.65
N ARG A 74 -0.81 17.72 5.82
CA ARG A 74 0.07 18.02 4.70
C ARG A 74 0.38 16.77 3.89
N VAL A 75 0.67 15.67 4.56
CA VAL A 75 0.96 14.37 3.93
C VAL A 75 -0.25 13.87 3.13
N VAL A 76 -1.42 13.88 3.76
CA VAL A 76 -2.64 13.38 3.13
C VAL A 76 -3.04 14.23 1.92
N ASN A 77 -3.00 15.55 2.06
CA ASN A 77 -3.35 16.45 0.95
C ASN A 77 -2.40 16.28 -0.23
N LYS A 78 -1.10 16.16 0.04
CA LYS A 78 -0.10 15.94 -1.00
C LYS A 78 -0.32 14.61 -1.70
N THR A 79 -0.64 13.57 -0.95
CA THR A 79 -0.93 12.24 -1.50
C THR A 79 -2.16 12.26 -2.37
N ILE A 80 -3.22 12.93 -1.94
CA ILE A 80 -4.45 13.07 -2.72
C ILE A 80 -4.17 13.76 -4.06
N GLN A 81 -3.40 14.86 -4.04
CA GLN A 81 -3.03 15.57 -5.27
C GLN A 81 -2.25 14.68 -6.22
N SER A 82 -1.28 13.91 -5.70
CA SER A 82 -0.48 13.01 -6.53
C SER A 82 -1.34 11.92 -7.16
N THR A 83 -2.24 11.32 -6.38
CA THR A 83 -3.12 10.25 -6.87
C THR A 83 -4.08 10.75 -7.94
N MET A 84 -4.69 11.92 -7.73
CA MET A 84 -5.59 12.51 -8.71
C MET A 84 -4.86 12.90 -10.00
N ARG A 85 -3.61 13.35 -9.88
CA ARG A 85 -2.78 13.70 -11.02
C ARG A 85 -2.44 12.48 -11.87
N MET A 86 -2.37 11.30 -11.27
CA MET A 86 -2.07 10.05 -11.98
C MET A 86 -3.30 9.46 -12.67
N GLY A 87 -4.45 10.09 -12.57
CA GLY A 87 -5.64 9.69 -13.31
C GLY A 87 -6.70 8.95 -12.52
N ALA A 88 -6.62 8.95 -11.18
CA ALA A 88 -7.69 8.37 -10.36
C ALA A 88 -8.97 9.19 -10.49
N GLU A 89 -10.12 8.52 -10.51
CA GLU A 89 -11.41 9.22 -10.50
C GLU A 89 -11.75 9.78 -9.13
N GLY A 90 -11.25 9.14 -8.09
CA GLY A 90 -11.45 9.61 -6.74
C GLY A 90 -10.55 8.90 -5.75
N ILE A 91 -10.36 9.53 -4.61
CA ILE A 91 -9.61 8.96 -3.50
C ILE A 91 -10.26 9.39 -2.19
N ARG A 92 -10.28 8.47 -1.24
CA ARG A 92 -10.75 8.73 0.10
C ARG A 92 -9.75 8.15 1.08
N ILE A 93 -9.34 8.98 2.03
CA ILE A 93 -8.39 8.57 3.06
C ILE A 93 -8.99 8.88 4.43
N ASN A 94 -9.01 7.88 5.31
CA ASN A 94 -9.46 8.04 6.68
C ASN A 94 -8.27 7.76 7.60
N VAL A 95 -7.93 8.75 8.43
CA VAL A 95 -6.81 8.65 9.38
C VAL A 95 -7.36 8.73 10.78
N ALA A 96 -7.05 7.73 11.61
CA ALA A 96 -7.59 7.64 12.96
C ALA A 96 -6.49 7.34 13.96
N GLY A 97 -6.51 8.02 15.09
CA GLY A 97 -5.55 7.83 16.17
C GLY A 97 -5.21 9.14 16.84
N ARG A 98 -4.07 9.19 17.52
CA ARG A 98 -3.58 10.41 18.17
C ARG A 98 -2.87 11.29 17.13
N LEU A 99 -3.69 11.96 16.32
CA LEU A 99 -3.22 12.76 15.20
C LEU A 99 -2.48 14.01 15.70
N GLY A 100 -1.23 14.16 15.30
CA GLY A 100 -0.39 15.26 15.75
C GLY A 100 -0.03 15.22 17.23
N GLY A 101 -0.20 14.08 17.89
CA GLY A 101 0.14 13.91 19.30
C GLY A 101 -0.95 14.31 20.29
N VAL A 102 -2.17 14.59 19.81
CA VAL A 102 -3.27 14.95 20.71
C VAL A 102 -3.58 13.82 21.69
N GLU A 103 -3.98 14.17 22.92
CA GLU A 103 -4.25 13.17 23.96
C GLU A 103 -5.47 12.31 23.64
N ILE A 104 -6.52 12.91 23.08
CA ILE A 104 -7.74 12.21 22.70
C ILE A 104 -7.66 11.86 21.23
N ALA A 105 -7.78 10.57 20.92
CA ALA A 105 -7.72 10.11 19.54
C ALA A 105 -8.86 10.68 18.71
N ARG A 106 -8.56 11.00 17.45
CA ARG A 106 -9.52 11.55 16.50
C ARG A 106 -9.52 10.73 15.23
N SER A 107 -10.60 10.86 14.48
CA SER A 107 -10.72 10.28 13.15
C SER A 107 -11.03 11.39 12.16
N GLU A 108 -10.21 11.54 11.12
CA GLU A 108 -10.44 12.54 10.09
C GLU A 108 -10.51 11.88 8.73
N LYS A 109 -11.42 12.37 7.90
CA LYS A 109 -11.64 11.86 6.56
C LYS A 109 -11.27 12.94 5.54
N PHE A 110 -10.52 12.50 4.54
CA PHE A 110 -10.12 13.36 3.43
C PHE A 110 -10.57 12.67 2.14
N SER A 111 -11.18 13.42 1.23
CA SER A 111 -11.62 12.85 -0.04
C SER A 111 -11.55 13.88 -1.16
N ASP A 112 -11.35 13.40 -2.37
CA ASP A 112 -11.39 14.19 -3.59
C ASP A 112 -11.93 13.30 -4.69
N GLY A 113 -12.77 13.87 -5.55
CA GLY A 113 -13.39 13.11 -6.62
C GLY A 113 -14.50 12.20 -6.12
N SER A 114 -14.78 11.16 -6.89
CA SER A 114 -15.87 10.23 -6.63
C SER A 114 -15.37 8.86 -6.22
N VAL A 115 -15.84 8.38 -5.06
CA VAL A 115 -15.54 7.01 -4.58
C VAL A 115 -16.90 6.35 -4.25
N PRO A 116 -17.62 5.82 -5.28
CA PRO A 116 -18.96 5.27 -5.09
C PRO A 116 -18.90 3.85 -4.52
N LEU A 117 -18.91 3.73 -3.19
CA LEU A 117 -18.80 2.43 -2.52
C LEU A 117 -20.01 1.52 -2.75
N HIS A 118 -21.15 2.08 -3.15
CA HIS A 118 -22.37 1.29 -3.43
C HIS A 118 -22.46 0.81 -4.87
N THR A 119 -21.53 1.22 -5.74
CA THR A 119 -21.55 0.83 -7.16
C THR A 119 -20.68 -0.41 -7.37
N LEU A 120 -21.30 -1.54 -7.69
CA LEU A 120 -20.57 -2.81 -7.85
C LEU A 120 -19.57 -2.80 -9.00
N ARG A 121 -19.83 -2.03 -10.05
CA ARG A 121 -18.93 -1.94 -11.21
C ARG A 121 -17.77 -0.96 -11.03
N ALA A 122 -17.74 -0.24 -9.91
CA ALA A 122 -16.63 0.67 -9.62
C ALA A 122 -15.39 -0.13 -9.24
N ASP A 123 -14.26 0.22 -9.84
CA ASP A 123 -12.97 -0.37 -9.52
C ASP A 123 -12.34 0.40 -8.37
N ILE A 124 -12.54 -0.10 -7.15
CA ILE A 124 -12.05 0.55 -5.95
C ILE A 124 -11.02 -0.35 -5.28
N ASP A 125 -9.81 0.16 -5.16
CA ASP A 125 -8.75 -0.50 -4.42
C ASP A 125 -8.78 0.00 -2.98
N TYR A 126 -8.73 -0.91 -2.02
CA TYR A 126 -8.79 -0.59 -0.60
C TYR A 126 -7.61 -1.22 0.13
N ALA A 127 -7.05 -0.47 1.07
CA ALA A 127 -6.02 -0.99 1.96
C ALA A 127 -6.09 -0.33 3.33
N LEU A 128 -5.81 -1.11 4.35
CA LEU A 128 -5.65 -0.65 5.72
C LEU A 128 -4.18 -0.72 6.07
N THR A 129 -3.61 0.40 6.50
CA THR A 129 -2.20 0.49 6.90
C THR A 129 -2.14 1.08 8.32
N GLU A 130 -1.20 0.60 9.11
CA GLU A 130 -0.98 1.12 10.45
C GLU A 130 0.38 1.80 10.52
N ALA A 131 0.41 3.02 11.07
CA ALA A 131 1.63 3.75 11.31
C ALA A 131 1.93 3.73 12.80
N GLN A 132 3.08 3.20 13.19
CA GLN A 132 3.51 3.25 14.58
C GLN A 132 4.25 4.55 14.82
N THR A 133 3.71 5.38 15.71
CA THR A 133 4.33 6.64 16.12
C THR A 133 4.70 6.57 17.60
N GLN A 134 5.45 7.56 18.06
CA GLN A 134 5.79 7.64 19.48
C GLN A 134 4.56 7.79 20.39
N TYR A 135 3.41 8.18 19.84
CA TYR A 135 2.15 8.34 20.57
C TYR A 135 1.21 7.15 20.41
N GLY A 136 1.64 6.10 19.72
CA GLY A 136 0.83 4.91 19.48
C GLY A 136 0.61 4.66 17.98
N ILE A 137 -0.40 3.86 17.69
CA ILE A 137 -0.68 3.43 16.31
C ILE A 137 -1.74 4.33 15.69
N ILE A 138 -1.47 4.80 14.45
CA ILE A 138 -2.44 5.53 13.63
C ILE A 138 -2.91 4.60 12.52
N GLY A 139 -4.23 4.37 12.46
CA GLY A 139 -4.83 3.57 11.38
C GLY A 139 -5.10 4.42 10.16
N ILE A 140 -4.69 3.96 8.99
CA ILE A 140 -4.87 4.66 7.72
C ILE A 140 -5.66 3.76 6.79
N LYS A 141 -6.86 4.20 6.40
CA LYS A 141 -7.69 3.50 5.43
C LYS A 141 -7.67 4.29 4.13
N VAL A 142 -7.37 3.61 3.03
CA VAL A 142 -7.28 4.25 1.71
C VAL A 142 -8.21 3.55 0.74
N TRP A 143 -9.06 4.32 0.07
CA TRP A 143 -9.90 3.85 -1.03
C TRP A 143 -9.54 4.68 -2.26
N ILE A 144 -9.15 4.00 -3.33
CA ILE A 144 -8.83 4.66 -4.60
C ILE A 144 -9.75 4.13 -5.68
N CYS A 145 -10.51 5.03 -6.30
CA CYS A 145 -11.37 4.68 -7.42
C CYS A 145 -10.63 4.96 -8.73
N SER A 146 -10.30 3.90 -9.45
CA SER A 146 -9.61 4.00 -10.74
C SER A 146 -10.57 4.14 -11.91
N GLY A 147 -11.86 4.00 -11.67
CA GLY A 147 -12.87 4.06 -12.71
C GLY A 147 -13.94 3.02 -12.49
N GLN A 148 -14.58 2.60 -13.58
CA GLN A 148 -15.59 1.56 -13.55
C GLN A 148 -15.16 0.42 -14.47
N PHE A 149 -15.50 -0.79 -14.07
CA PHE A 149 -15.25 -1.94 -14.93
C PHE A 149 -16.11 -1.84 -16.19
N SER A 150 -15.50 -2.07 -17.34
CA SER A 150 -16.24 -2.17 -18.59
C SER A 150 -17.00 -3.47 -18.62
N ARG A 151 -18.16 -3.47 -19.32
CA ARG A 151 -18.97 -4.68 -19.49
C ARG A 151 -18.25 -5.74 -20.30
#